data_e9fdb40dbb04365616884da6d7593314
#
_entry.id   e9fdb40dbb04365616884da6d7593314
#
_cell.length_a   1.000
_cell.length_b   1.000
_cell.length_c   1.000
_cell.angle_alpha   90.00
_cell.angle_beta   90.00
_cell.angle_gamma   90.00
#
_symmetry.space_group_name_H-M   'P 1'
#
loop_
_entity.id
_entity.type
_entity.pdbx_description
1 polymer ?
#
loop_
_entity_poly.entity_id
_entity_poly.type
_entity_poly.pdbx_seq_one_letter_code
_entity_poly.pdbx_strand_id
1 'polypeptide(L)'
;MVLSAAPGQAIQHKTTWELPMRRPILSSALLALLLAAPVAANTGEMSVATFLSKADGLRAKGLMALGSPDMKLLRAEGQAAGMAYGVRLQQERAAGKPSSCPPKGARPSSNEVLSHLRTYPAEKRGAINMKAAMADYFIKNYPCR
;
A
#
# COMPACT_ATOMS: atom_id res chain seq x y z
N MET A 1 7.05 9.97 -72.95
CA MET A 1 7.80 11.25 -72.84
C MET A 1 8.28 11.27 -71.41
N VAL A 2 9.54 10.81 -71.15
CA VAL A 2 10.80 11.52 -71.25
C VAL A 2 10.74 12.78 -70.43
N LEU A 3 11.49 12.97 -69.40
CA LEU A 3 12.88 13.08 -69.02
C LEU A 3 12.97 13.26 -67.51
N SER A 4 13.82 12.58 -66.78
CA SER A 4 15.28 12.64 -66.73
C SER A 4 15.86 13.70 -65.79
N ALA A 5 16.82 13.22 -65.02
CA ALA A 5 18.01 13.81 -64.41
C ALA A 5 17.89 14.34 -62.95
N ALA A 6 18.44 13.69 -61.92
CA ALA A 6 19.83 13.54 -61.42
C ALA A 6 20.62 14.83 -61.25
N PRO A 7 21.74 14.80 -60.49
CA PRO A 7 21.99 14.65 -59.05
C PRO A 7 22.83 15.88 -58.51
N GLY A 8 22.99 16.04 -57.26
CA GLY A 8 23.89 17.04 -56.71
C GLY A 8 24.25 16.65 -55.27
N GLN A 9 25.28 16.02 -55.13
CA GLN A 9 26.66 16.32 -54.70
C GLN A 9 26.79 16.60 -53.20
N ALA A 10 27.50 15.68 -52.65
CA ALA A 10 28.14 15.65 -51.35
C ALA A 10 28.92 16.97 -51.04
N ILE A 11 28.78 17.42 -49.82
CA ILE A 11 29.84 18.18 -49.16
C ILE A 11 30.13 17.53 -47.82
N GLN A 12 31.20 16.77 -47.83
CA GLN A 12 31.85 16.26 -46.61
C GLN A 12 32.66 17.41 -46.02
N HIS A 13 32.24 17.89 -44.86
CA HIS A 13 33.15 18.68 -44.02
C HIS A 13 33.62 17.79 -42.88
N LYS A 14 34.78 17.17 -43.14
CA LYS A 14 35.67 16.71 -42.07
C LYS A 14 36.18 17.93 -41.35
N THR A 15 35.80 18.10 -40.10
CA THR A 15 36.55 18.92 -39.16
C THR A 15 36.93 18.05 -37.99
N THR A 16 38.10 17.49 -38.15
CA THR A 16 38.88 16.92 -37.04
C THR A 16 39.27 18.05 -36.10
N TRP A 17 38.72 17.99 -34.89
CA TRP A 17 39.28 18.71 -33.76
C TRP A 17 39.74 17.67 -32.73
N GLU A 18 40.95 17.24 -32.92
CA GLU A 18 41.69 16.58 -31.83
C GLU A 18 42.12 17.67 -30.85
N LEU A 19 41.60 17.59 -29.64
CA LEU A 19 42.10 18.33 -28.49
C LEU A 19 42.63 17.34 -27.45
N PRO A 20 43.80 17.62 -26.88
CA PRO A 20 44.56 16.64 -26.11
C PRO A 20 43.95 16.41 -24.75
N MET A 21 43.97 15.13 -24.37
CA MET A 21 43.69 14.63 -23.03
C MET A 21 44.49 15.37 -21.95
N ARG A 22 43.83 16.12 -21.13
CA ARG A 22 44.27 16.38 -19.77
C ARG A 22 43.29 15.73 -18.82
N ARG A 23 43.67 14.60 -18.27
CA ARG A 23 42.96 13.93 -17.14
C ARG A 23 43.20 14.76 -15.89
N PRO A 24 42.19 15.34 -15.25
CA PRO A 24 42.25 15.58 -13.82
C PRO A 24 41.70 14.33 -13.10
N ILE A 25 42.59 13.71 -12.37
CA ILE A 25 42.22 12.74 -11.32
C ILE A 25 41.50 13.55 -10.23
N LEU A 26 40.22 13.67 -10.34
CA LEU A 26 39.39 14.15 -9.24
C LEU A 26 38.77 12.93 -8.57
N SER A 27 39.36 12.62 -7.42
CA SER A 27 38.83 11.71 -6.45
C SER A 27 37.41 12.14 -6.04
N SER A 28 36.42 11.63 -6.70
CA SER A 28 35.01 11.77 -6.28
C SER A 28 34.79 10.84 -5.09
N ALA A 29 34.97 11.37 -3.89
CA ALA A 29 34.41 10.81 -2.69
C ALA A 29 32.88 10.78 -2.87
N LEU A 30 32.34 9.63 -3.29
CA LEU A 30 30.91 9.37 -3.38
C LEU A 30 30.39 9.27 -1.96
N LEU A 31 29.99 10.39 -1.39
CA LEU A 31 29.25 10.43 -0.13
C LEU A 31 27.87 9.83 -0.41
N ALA A 32 27.74 8.52 -0.17
CA ALA A 32 26.48 7.83 -0.21
C ALA A 32 25.61 8.37 0.94
N LEU A 33 24.80 9.38 0.65
CA LEU A 33 23.72 9.81 1.52
C LEU A 33 22.69 8.70 1.51
N LEU A 34 22.75 7.80 2.50
CA LEU A 34 21.68 6.88 2.83
C LEU A 34 20.46 7.73 3.22
N LEU A 35 19.62 8.04 2.26
CA LEU A 35 18.26 8.50 2.48
C LEU A 35 17.53 7.37 3.21
N ALA A 36 17.55 7.41 4.54
CA ALA A 36 16.61 6.66 5.35
C ALA A 36 15.22 7.22 5.02
N ALA A 37 14.57 6.64 4.00
CA ALA A 37 13.16 6.89 3.75
C ALA A 37 12.41 6.55 5.05
N PRO A 38 11.59 7.47 5.59
CA PRO A 38 10.73 7.10 6.70
C PRO A 38 9.92 5.90 6.22
N VAL A 39 10.05 4.77 6.91
CA VAL A 39 9.15 3.64 6.73
C VAL A 39 7.79 4.17 7.16
N ALA A 40 7.01 4.65 6.21
CA ALA A 40 5.61 4.94 6.42
C ALA A 40 5.01 3.63 6.93
N ALA A 41 4.66 3.58 8.22
CA ALA A 41 3.97 2.44 8.79
C ALA A 41 2.73 2.24 7.93
N ASN A 42 2.70 1.13 7.14
CA ASN A 42 1.59 0.81 6.26
C ASN A 42 0.37 0.56 7.12
N THR A 43 -0.49 1.56 7.26
CA THR A 43 -1.73 1.45 8.02
C THR A 43 -2.60 0.34 7.43
N GLY A 44 -3.20 -0.47 8.30
CA GLY A 44 -3.96 -1.66 7.90
C GLY A 44 -3.10 -2.94 7.79
N GLU A 45 -1.78 -2.86 8.00
CA GLU A 45 -0.87 -4.02 7.98
C GLU A 45 -0.59 -4.61 9.37
N MET A 46 -1.13 -4.01 10.43
CA MET A 46 -1.01 -4.54 11.80
C MET A 46 -1.57 -5.97 11.85
N SER A 47 -0.85 -6.88 12.51
CA SER A 47 -1.35 -8.25 12.68
C SER A 47 -2.58 -8.29 13.61
N VAL A 48 -3.46 -9.24 13.40
CA VAL A 48 -4.63 -9.50 14.26
C VAL A 48 -4.20 -9.73 15.71
N ALA A 49 -3.08 -10.40 15.95
CA ALA A 49 -2.54 -10.61 17.30
C ALA A 49 -2.23 -9.28 17.99
N THR A 50 -1.48 -8.40 17.32
CA THR A 50 -1.11 -7.08 17.86
C THR A 50 -2.34 -6.21 18.07
N PHE A 51 -3.28 -6.21 17.11
CA PHE A 51 -4.51 -5.44 17.21
C PHE A 51 -5.34 -5.85 18.43
N LEU A 52 -5.57 -7.15 18.63
CA LEU A 52 -6.32 -7.68 19.76
C LEU A 52 -5.63 -7.40 21.09
N SER A 53 -4.31 -7.59 21.18
CA SER A 53 -3.54 -7.29 22.39
C SER A 53 -3.70 -5.82 22.81
N LYS A 54 -3.59 -4.88 21.88
CA LYS A 54 -3.81 -3.46 22.14
C LYS A 54 -5.25 -3.15 22.52
N ALA A 55 -6.22 -3.76 21.85
CA ALA A 55 -7.64 -3.57 22.15
C ALA A 55 -7.99 -4.07 23.56
N ASP A 56 -7.46 -5.21 23.95
CA ASP A 56 -7.66 -5.76 25.31
C ASP A 56 -6.98 -4.91 26.38
N GLY A 57 -5.78 -4.37 26.09
CA GLY A 57 -5.12 -3.40 26.94
C GLY A 57 -5.91 -2.08 27.12
N LEU A 58 -6.57 -1.59 26.07
CA LEU A 58 -7.46 -0.43 26.16
C LEU A 58 -8.70 -0.74 27.00
N ARG A 59 -9.28 -1.91 26.81
CA ARG A 59 -10.44 -2.35 27.62
C ARG A 59 -10.09 -2.43 29.11
N ALA A 60 -8.93 -2.94 29.45
CA ALA A 60 -8.45 -3.01 30.84
C ALA A 60 -8.27 -1.63 31.47
N LYS A 61 -7.91 -0.60 30.69
CA LYS A 61 -7.77 0.79 31.15
C LYS A 61 -9.11 1.51 31.35
N GLY A 62 -10.21 0.98 30.83
CA GLY A 62 -11.54 1.61 30.94
C GLY A 62 -11.56 3.03 30.40
N LEU A 63 -12.15 3.97 31.15
CA LEU A 63 -12.26 5.38 30.76
C LEU A 63 -10.91 6.08 30.55
N MET A 64 -9.85 5.63 31.19
CA MET A 64 -8.50 6.17 31.01
C MET A 64 -7.93 5.91 29.60
N ALA A 65 -8.55 5.01 28.83
CA ALA A 65 -8.14 4.74 27.46
C ALA A 65 -8.54 5.83 26.46
N LEU A 66 -9.48 6.72 26.79
CA LEU A 66 -10.09 7.67 25.83
C LEU A 66 -9.08 8.62 25.17
N GLY A 67 -7.99 8.98 25.83
CA GLY A 67 -6.91 9.81 25.29
C GLY A 67 -5.69 9.01 24.79
N SER A 68 -5.74 7.69 24.85
CA SER A 68 -4.59 6.83 24.56
C SER A 68 -4.17 6.91 23.08
N PRO A 69 -2.85 6.96 22.79
CA PRO A 69 -2.34 6.84 21.43
C PRO A 69 -2.74 5.51 20.77
N ASP A 70 -2.85 4.43 21.52
CA ASP A 70 -3.32 3.15 21.00
C ASP A 70 -4.77 3.22 20.49
N MET A 71 -5.65 4.00 21.09
CA MET A 71 -7.01 4.21 20.58
C MET A 71 -7.00 4.85 19.19
N LYS A 72 -6.17 5.88 19.00
CA LYS A 72 -5.99 6.53 17.69
C LYS A 72 -5.40 5.57 16.67
N LEU A 73 -4.39 4.80 17.07
CA LEU A 73 -3.73 3.82 16.22
C LEU A 73 -4.70 2.73 15.75
N LEU A 74 -5.44 2.09 16.66
CA LEU A 74 -6.40 1.03 16.31
C LEU A 74 -7.53 1.54 15.42
N ARG A 75 -7.97 2.79 15.65
CA ARG A 75 -8.96 3.42 14.76
C ARG A 75 -8.40 3.62 13.36
N ALA A 76 -7.17 4.12 13.23
CA ALA A 76 -6.51 4.32 11.95
C ALA A 76 -6.30 2.99 11.20
N GLU A 77 -5.86 1.95 11.90
CA GLU A 77 -5.67 0.60 11.34
C GLU A 77 -7.00 0.02 10.82
N GLY A 78 -8.06 0.07 11.62
CA GLY A 78 -9.37 -0.42 11.21
C GLY A 78 -9.95 0.34 10.01
N GLN A 79 -9.81 1.67 10.01
CA GLN A 79 -10.25 2.51 8.88
C GLN A 79 -9.46 2.21 7.62
N ALA A 80 -8.14 2.11 7.69
CA ALA A 80 -7.29 1.82 6.55
C ALA A 80 -7.60 0.43 5.96
N ALA A 81 -7.81 -0.57 6.80
CA ALA A 81 -8.21 -1.90 6.38
C ALA A 81 -9.58 -1.90 5.68
N GLY A 82 -10.56 -1.17 6.23
CA GLY A 82 -11.88 -1.02 5.62
C GLY A 82 -11.83 -0.29 4.27
N MET A 83 -11.05 0.79 4.17
CA MET A 83 -10.85 1.53 2.91
C MET A 83 -10.18 0.66 1.85
N ALA A 84 -9.13 -0.09 2.22
CA ALA A 84 -8.45 -1.00 1.31
C ALA A 84 -9.40 -2.06 0.73
N TYR A 85 -10.27 -2.63 1.59
CA TYR A 85 -11.29 -3.55 1.12
C TYR A 85 -12.32 -2.85 0.20
N GLY A 86 -12.74 -1.63 0.53
CA GLY A 86 -13.65 -0.86 -0.30
C GLY A 86 -13.12 -0.62 -1.72
N VAL A 87 -11.84 -0.26 -1.85
CA VAL A 87 -11.17 -0.10 -3.15
C VAL A 87 -11.14 -1.43 -3.92
N ARG A 88 -10.72 -2.50 -3.26
CA ARG A 88 -10.72 -3.85 -3.86
C ARG A 88 -12.11 -4.24 -4.36
N LEU A 89 -13.14 -4.08 -3.54
CA LEU A 89 -14.52 -4.43 -3.90
C LEU A 89 -15.05 -3.61 -5.09
N GLN A 90 -14.67 -2.33 -5.21
CA GLN A 90 -15.00 -1.52 -6.38
C GLN A 90 -14.38 -2.09 -7.66
N GLN A 91 -13.11 -2.50 -7.61
CA GLN A 91 -12.43 -3.13 -8.73
C GLN A 91 -13.08 -4.47 -9.11
N GLU A 92 -13.42 -5.29 -8.13
CA GLU A 92 -14.12 -6.57 -8.33
C GLU A 92 -15.50 -6.38 -8.96
N ARG A 93 -16.24 -5.34 -8.54
CA ARG A 93 -17.53 -4.98 -9.14
C ARG A 93 -17.40 -4.51 -10.59
N ALA A 94 -16.39 -3.71 -10.88
CA ALA A 94 -16.11 -3.29 -12.26
C ALA A 94 -15.74 -4.47 -13.16
N ALA A 95 -15.10 -5.52 -12.59
CA ALA A 95 -14.80 -6.77 -13.27
C ALA A 95 -15.98 -7.76 -13.31
N GLY A 96 -17.15 -7.42 -12.75
CA GLY A 96 -18.33 -8.29 -12.70
C GLY A 96 -18.22 -9.48 -11.74
N LYS A 97 -17.24 -9.48 -10.84
CA LYS A 97 -16.97 -10.60 -9.89
C LYS A 97 -16.74 -10.10 -8.46
N PRO A 98 -17.73 -9.46 -7.84
CA PRO A 98 -17.59 -8.97 -6.47
C PRO A 98 -17.46 -10.14 -5.47
N SER A 99 -16.51 -10.03 -4.55
CA SER A 99 -16.31 -11.03 -3.49
C SER A 99 -17.35 -10.93 -2.38
N SER A 100 -18.03 -9.79 -2.24
CA SER A 100 -19.14 -9.60 -1.32
C SER A 100 -20.12 -8.53 -1.81
N CYS A 101 -21.33 -8.54 -1.26
CA CYS A 101 -22.42 -7.62 -1.64
C CYS A 101 -22.97 -6.87 -0.41
N PRO A 102 -22.14 -6.07 0.31
CA PRO A 102 -22.61 -5.29 1.44
C PRO A 102 -23.58 -4.19 0.96
N PRO A 103 -24.62 -3.85 1.75
CA PRO A 103 -25.48 -2.73 1.49
C PRO A 103 -24.69 -1.42 1.45
N LYS A 104 -25.21 -0.40 0.75
CA LYS A 104 -24.58 0.90 0.66
C LYS A 104 -24.36 1.49 2.06
N GLY A 105 -23.13 1.88 2.35
CA GLY A 105 -22.77 2.47 3.64
C GLY A 105 -22.55 1.46 4.77
N ALA A 106 -22.52 0.16 4.49
CA ALA A 106 -22.20 -0.86 5.50
C ALA A 106 -20.86 -0.54 6.19
N ARG A 107 -20.93 -0.43 7.52
CA ARG A 107 -19.75 -0.21 8.37
C ARG A 107 -19.87 -1.09 9.59
N PRO A 108 -18.95 -2.03 9.80
CA PRO A 108 -18.96 -2.84 11.01
C PRO A 108 -18.68 -1.97 12.24
N SER A 109 -19.35 -2.27 13.32
CA SER A 109 -19.02 -1.71 14.62
C SER A 109 -17.70 -2.29 15.15
N SER A 110 -17.07 -1.59 16.10
CA SER A 110 -15.84 -2.09 16.74
C SER A 110 -16.04 -3.46 17.40
N ASN A 111 -17.22 -3.70 17.97
CA ASN A 111 -17.53 -4.99 18.61
C ASN A 111 -17.62 -6.12 17.59
N GLU A 112 -18.25 -5.89 16.44
CA GLU A 112 -18.35 -6.89 15.37
C GLU A 112 -16.96 -7.23 14.82
N VAL A 113 -16.12 -6.20 14.58
CA VAL A 113 -14.73 -6.42 14.14
C VAL A 113 -13.98 -7.25 15.18
N LEU A 114 -13.98 -6.83 16.45
CA LEU A 114 -13.26 -7.57 17.50
C LEU A 114 -13.77 -9.01 17.66
N SER A 115 -15.08 -9.22 17.56
CA SER A 115 -15.67 -10.58 17.61
C SER A 115 -15.17 -11.42 16.45
N HIS A 116 -15.15 -10.86 15.23
CA HIS A 116 -14.62 -11.55 14.06
C HIS A 116 -13.12 -11.88 14.21
N LEU A 117 -12.30 -10.92 14.65
CA LEU A 117 -10.87 -11.14 14.85
C LEU A 117 -10.58 -12.25 15.86
N ARG A 118 -11.43 -12.42 16.87
CA ARG A 118 -11.32 -13.49 17.87
C ARG A 118 -11.68 -14.87 17.34
N THR A 119 -12.37 -14.98 16.19
CA THR A 119 -12.66 -16.28 15.56
C THR A 119 -11.42 -16.95 14.98
N TYR A 120 -10.36 -16.19 14.70
CA TYR A 120 -9.11 -16.78 14.23
C TYR A 120 -8.41 -17.57 15.34
N PRO A 121 -7.88 -18.76 15.06
CA PRO A 121 -7.05 -19.51 16.00
C PRO A 121 -5.85 -18.66 16.46
N ALA A 122 -5.50 -18.75 17.75
CA ALA A 122 -4.49 -17.88 18.36
C ALA A 122 -3.15 -17.92 17.64
N GLU A 123 -2.73 -19.10 17.20
CA GLU A 123 -1.49 -19.37 16.48
C GLU A 123 -1.44 -18.74 15.08
N LYS A 124 -2.61 -18.45 14.47
CA LYS A 124 -2.69 -17.84 13.13
C LYS A 124 -2.79 -16.32 13.17
N ARG A 125 -3.15 -15.73 14.31
CA ARG A 125 -3.39 -14.28 14.41
C ARG A 125 -2.17 -13.41 14.11
N GLY A 126 -0.97 -13.94 14.34
CA GLY A 126 0.28 -13.25 14.04
C GLY A 126 0.57 -13.10 12.54
N ALA A 127 0.08 -14.04 11.73
CA ALA A 127 0.30 -14.07 10.28
C ALA A 127 -0.80 -13.35 9.47
N ILE A 128 -1.94 -13.02 10.09
CA ILE A 128 -3.08 -12.37 9.42
C ILE A 128 -3.01 -10.87 9.74
N ASN A 129 -2.99 -10.02 8.72
CA ASN A 129 -3.07 -8.57 8.91
C ASN A 129 -4.51 -8.06 8.89
N MET A 130 -4.70 -6.81 9.33
CA MET A 130 -6.02 -6.20 9.44
C MET A 130 -6.73 -6.05 8.09
N LYS A 131 -6.01 -5.86 6.97
CA LYS A 131 -6.61 -5.80 5.62
C LYS A 131 -7.22 -7.13 5.22
N ALA A 132 -6.50 -8.23 5.43
CA ALA A 132 -7.02 -9.57 5.16
C ALA A 132 -8.22 -9.89 6.06
N ALA A 133 -8.11 -9.61 7.35
CA ALA A 133 -9.18 -9.88 8.31
C ALA A 133 -10.45 -9.06 8.02
N MET A 134 -10.31 -7.81 7.56
CA MET A 134 -11.45 -6.98 7.18
C MET A 134 -12.11 -7.51 5.90
N ALA A 135 -11.33 -7.96 4.92
CA ALA A 135 -11.86 -8.60 3.71
C ALA A 135 -12.67 -9.86 4.06
N ASP A 136 -12.12 -10.73 4.89
CA ASP A 136 -12.80 -11.94 5.39
C ASP A 136 -14.11 -11.60 6.11
N TYR A 137 -14.10 -10.55 6.94
CA TYR A 137 -15.32 -10.09 7.62
C TYR A 137 -16.42 -9.77 6.61
N PHE A 138 -16.14 -8.97 5.58
CA PHE A 138 -17.14 -8.58 4.58
C PHE A 138 -17.60 -9.74 3.71
N ILE A 139 -16.70 -10.62 3.29
CA ILE A 139 -17.02 -11.80 2.49
C ILE A 139 -17.95 -12.74 3.26
N LYS A 140 -17.66 -12.94 4.55
CA LYS A 140 -18.42 -13.84 5.40
C LYS A 140 -19.80 -13.30 5.77
N ASN A 141 -19.92 -12.01 6.04
CA ASN A 141 -21.15 -11.41 6.54
C ASN A 141 -22.06 -10.86 5.43
N TYR A 142 -21.53 -10.63 4.23
CA TYR A 142 -22.28 -10.08 3.11
C TYR A 142 -22.05 -10.87 1.81
N PRO A 143 -22.35 -12.17 1.77
CA PRO A 143 -22.19 -12.96 0.54
C PRO A 143 -23.10 -12.42 -0.56
N CYS A 144 -22.64 -12.44 -1.81
CA CYS A 144 -23.49 -12.20 -2.97
C CYS A 144 -24.47 -13.37 -3.17
N ARG A 145 -25.72 -13.07 -3.49
CA ARG A 145 -26.78 -14.03 -3.79
C ARG A 145 -26.98 -14.17 -5.29
#